data_1b1abc8378c0f06737a48cbed0178c48
#
_entry.id   1b1abc8378c0f06737a48cbed0178c48
#
_cell.length_a   1.000
_cell.length_b   1.000
_cell.length_c   1.000
_cell.angle_alpha   90.00
_cell.angle_beta   90.00
_cell.angle_gamma   90.00
#
_symmetry.space_group_name_H-M   'P 1'
#
loop_
_entity.id
_entity.type
_entity.pdbx_description
1 polymer ?
#
loop_
_entity_poly.entity_id
_entity_poly.type
_entity_poly.pdbx_seq_one_letter_code
_entity_poly.pdbx_strand_id
1 'polypeptide(L)'
;VGSEMCIRDRLYQPDEVIYVVDKRQELHFIQVFRCAKKTGIVRPETELKFLGFGTMNGKDGKPFKTREGGVMRLENLIREIDEEMYKKIMDNRTVEEADARKTAAEVGLAAIKYGDLSNQASKDYVFDIDRFTSFEGDTGPYILYTIVRIKSILNKYKEQGGDLTAVKLQQPGNASEKELAMELAQFNTMIATAGEELAPHKVCAYIYDLANAFNH
;
A
#
# COMPACT_ATOMS: atom_id res chain seq x y z
N VAL A 1 -1.40 16.81 -22.19
CA VAL A 1 -0.67 15.51 -22.25
C VAL A 1 0.54 15.63 -23.17
N GLY A 2 0.40 16.16 -24.40
CA GLY A 2 1.51 16.23 -25.36
C GLY A 2 2.67 17.13 -24.92
N SER A 3 2.40 18.33 -24.40
CA SER A 3 3.44 19.27 -23.94
C SER A 3 4.20 18.76 -22.72
N GLU A 4 3.52 18.14 -21.78
CA GLU A 4 4.13 17.55 -20.59
C GLU A 4 5.05 16.36 -20.95
N MET A 5 4.63 15.52 -21.89
CA MET A 5 5.47 14.42 -22.39
C MET A 5 6.77 14.94 -23.01
N CYS A 6 6.69 15.96 -23.89
CA CYS A 6 7.86 16.56 -24.52
C CYS A 6 8.84 17.15 -23.50
N ILE A 7 8.33 17.91 -22.52
CA ILE A 7 9.17 18.56 -21.50
C ILE A 7 9.86 17.49 -20.67
N ARG A 8 9.12 16.52 -20.15
CA ARG A 8 9.65 15.46 -19.32
C ARG A 8 10.67 14.59 -20.05
N ASP A 9 10.36 14.17 -21.29
CA ASP A 9 11.24 13.29 -22.05
C ASP A 9 12.57 13.98 -22.41
N ARG A 10 12.53 15.27 -22.72
CA ARG A 10 13.73 16.07 -22.99
C ARG A 10 14.57 16.35 -21.73
N LEU A 11 13.92 16.57 -20.57
CA LEU A 11 14.62 16.92 -19.34
C LEU A 11 15.19 15.70 -18.63
N TYR A 12 14.44 14.60 -18.56
CA TYR A 12 14.79 13.45 -17.73
C TYR A 12 15.23 12.22 -18.51
N GLN A 13 14.93 12.16 -19.81
CA GLN A 13 15.25 11.01 -20.66
C GLN A 13 14.92 9.65 -19.99
N PRO A 14 13.70 9.44 -19.52
CA PRO A 14 13.35 8.28 -18.73
C PRO A 14 13.40 7.00 -19.57
N ASP A 15 13.76 5.88 -18.93
CA ASP A 15 13.66 4.56 -19.56
C ASP A 15 12.20 4.08 -19.60
N GLU A 16 11.45 4.42 -18.57
CA GLU A 16 10.04 4.04 -18.42
C GLU A 16 9.19 5.20 -17.89
N VAL A 17 7.96 5.31 -18.40
CA VAL A 17 6.95 6.26 -17.91
C VAL A 17 5.63 5.55 -17.70
N ILE A 18 5.15 5.59 -16.46
CA ILE A 18 3.90 4.95 -16.06
C ILE A 18 2.82 6.03 -15.90
N TYR A 19 1.70 5.88 -16.60
CA TYR A 19 0.52 6.73 -16.49
C TYR A 19 -0.53 6.04 -15.63
N VAL A 20 -0.68 6.50 -14.39
CA VAL A 20 -1.69 6.01 -13.46
C VAL A 20 -2.94 6.87 -13.59
N VAL A 21 -3.95 6.35 -14.28
CA VAL A 21 -5.17 7.08 -14.62
C VAL A 21 -6.39 6.17 -14.58
N ASP A 22 -7.59 6.74 -14.62
CA ASP A 22 -8.84 5.99 -14.69
C ASP A 22 -8.85 5.03 -15.89
N LYS A 23 -9.18 3.76 -15.66
CA LYS A 23 -9.19 2.70 -16.68
C LYS A 23 -10.02 3.03 -17.92
N ARG A 24 -11.03 3.89 -17.79
CA ARG A 24 -11.86 4.34 -18.93
C ARG A 24 -11.10 5.16 -19.97
N GLN A 25 -9.90 5.66 -19.63
CA GLN A 25 -9.05 6.42 -20.54
C GLN A 25 -8.06 5.56 -21.35
N GLU A 26 -8.10 4.24 -21.21
CA GLU A 26 -7.13 3.33 -21.84
C GLU A 26 -6.97 3.56 -23.34
N LEU A 27 -8.06 3.63 -24.10
CA LEU A 27 -8.01 3.86 -25.54
C LEU A 27 -7.34 5.19 -25.90
N HIS A 28 -7.64 6.26 -25.14
CA HIS A 28 -6.99 7.56 -25.33
C HIS A 28 -5.48 7.46 -25.17
N PHE A 29 -5.00 6.82 -24.09
CA PHE A 29 -3.57 6.67 -23.85
C PHE A 29 -2.88 5.78 -24.89
N ILE A 30 -3.50 4.69 -25.31
CA ILE A 30 -2.98 3.85 -26.42
C ILE A 30 -2.75 4.70 -27.68
N GLN A 31 -3.71 5.56 -28.05
CA GLN A 31 -3.59 6.44 -29.19
C GLN A 31 -2.50 7.48 -29.02
N VAL A 32 -2.41 8.12 -27.84
CA VAL A 32 -1.39 9.11 -27.50
C VAL A 32 0.01 8.48 -27.54
N PHE A 33 0.20 7.28 -26.97
CA PHE A 33 1.48 6.58 -26.98
C PHE A 33 1.95 6.25 -28.41
N ARG A 34 1.04 5.75 -29.23
CA ARG A 34 1.33 5.49 -30.65
C ARG A 34 1.74 6.76 -31.40
N CYS A 35 1.01 7.86 -31.19
CA CYS A 35 1.32 9.14 -31.78
C CYS A 35 2.69 9.67 -31.31
N ALA A 36 2.96 9.66 -30.02
CA ALA A 36 4.20 10.12 -29.42
C ALA A 36 5.43 9.37 -29.96
N LYS A 37 5.34 8.04 -30.05
CA LYS A 37 6.38 7.21 -30.67
C LYS A 37 6.57 7.53 -32.16
N LYS A 38 5.48 7.63 -32.92
CA LYS A 38 5.50 7.84 -34.38
C LYS A 38 6.03 9.21 -34.75
N THR A 39 5.83 10.23 -33.93
CA THR A 39 6.29 11.62 -34.17
C THR A 39 7.67 11.91 -33.59
N GLY A 40 8.30 10.95 -32.90
CA GLY A 40 9.59 11.15 -32.24
C GLY A 40 9.56 12.09 -31.04
N ILE A 41 8.36 12.35 -30.47
CA ILE A 41 8.22 13.13 -29.23
C ILE A 41 8.85 12.38 -28.05
N VAL A 42 8.77 11.07 -28.08
CA VAL A 42 9.34 10.15 -27.10
C VAL A 42 10.40 9.29 -27.77
N ARG A 43 11.54 9.08 -27.11
CA ARG A 43 12.62 8.23 -27.61
C ARG A 43 12.10 6.81 -27.90
N PRO A 44 12.63 6.13 -28.90
CA PRO A 44 12.23 4.74 -29.21
C PRO A 44 12.39 3.79 -28.01
N GLU A 45 13.44 3.98 -27.21
CA GLU A 45 13.79 3.14 -26.06
C GLU A 45 12.88 3.34 -24.87
N THR A 46 12.31 4.53 -24.69
CA THR A 46 11.43 4.83 -23.55
C THR A 46 10.16 3.98 -23.59
N GLU A 47 9.92 3.20 -22.55
CA GLU A 47 8.69 2.43 -22.42
C GLU A 47 7.56 3.32 -21.86
N LEU A 48 6.38 3.29 -22.50
CA LEU A 48 5.20 4.00 -22.05
C LEU A 48 4.15 2.98 -21.57
N LYS A 49 3.86 3.00 -20.29
CA LYS A 49 2.91 2.08 -19.65
C LYS A 49 1.65 2.81 -19.20
N PHE A 50 0.51 2.19 -19.44
CA PHE A 50 -0.78 2.61 -18.91
C PHE A 50 -1.17 1.72 -17.73
N LEU A 51 -1.37 2.31 -16.56
CA LEU A 51 -1.90 1.65 -15.39
C LEU A 51 -3.29 2.23 -15.08
N GLY A 52 -4.33 1.56 -15.56
CA GLY A 52 -5.71 1.97 -15.33
C GLY A 52 -6.19 1.58 -13.95
N PHE A 53 -6.75 2.53 -13.19
CA PHE A 53 -7.36 2.22 -11.90
C PHE A 53 -8.90 2.21 -11.99
N GLY A 54 -9.51 1.40 -11.11
CA GLY A 54 -10.95 1.30 -10.93
C GLY A 54 -11.52 2.40 -10.05
N THR A 55 -12.80 2.28 -9.74
CA THR A 55 -13.53 3.25 -8.92
C THR A 55 -13.57 2.81 -7.47
N MET A 56 -13.30 3.73 -6.55
CA MET A 56 -13.59 3.57 -5.14
C MET A 56 -15.09 3.81 -4.92
N ASN A 57 -15.80 2.81 -4.44
CA ASN A 57 -17.24 2.87 -4.18
C ASN A 57 -17.54 2.92 -2.68
N GLY A 58 -18.68 3.51 -2.32
CA GLY A 58 -19.24 3.37 -0.98
C GLY A 58 -19.95 2.03 -0.77
N LYS A 59 -20.43 1.80 0.46
CA LYS A 59 -21.21 0.57 0.82
C LYS A 59 -22.47 0.38 -0.02
N ASP A 60 -22.98 1.45 -0.64
CA ASP A 60 -24.14 1.44 -1.56
C ASP A 60 -23.76 1.05 -3.01
N GLY A 61 -22.51 0.71 -3.27
CA GLY A 61 -21.99 0.35 -4.59
C GLY A 61 -21.86 1.52 -5.57
N LYS A 62 -22.08 2.75 -5.13
CA LYS A 62 -21.92 3.96 -5.94
C LYS A 62 -20.58 4.61 -5.63
N PRO A 63 -20.04 5.45 -6.55
CA PRO A 63 -18.82 6.19 -6.28
C PRO A 63 -18.86 6.88 -4.92
N PHE A 64 -17.79 6.75 -4.16
CA PHE A 64 -17.71 7.23 -2.78
C PHE A 64 -17.99 8.74 -2.70
N LYS A 65 -18.95 9.13 -1.88
CA LYS A 65 -19.42 10.51 -1.75
C LYS A 65 -19.36 10.98 -0.31
N THR A 66 -19.26 12.28 -0.11
CA THR A 66 -19.45 12.89 1.21
C THR A 66 -20.87 12.66 1.73
N ARG A 67 -21.06 12.77 3.05
CA ARG A 67 -22.40 12.71 3.68
C ARG A 67 -23.39 13.74 3.09
N GLU A 68 -22.88 14.83 2.54
CA GLU A 68 -23.65 15.92 1.90
C GLU A 68 -23.88 15.68 0.39
N GLY A 69 -23.49 14.52 -0.16
CA GLY A 69 -23.74 14.14 -1.54
C GLY A 69 -22.71 14.62 -2.58
N GLY A 70 -21.64 15.31 -2.16
CA GLY A 70 -20.51 15.70 -3.01
C GLY A 70 -19.48 14.59 -3.22
N VAL A 71 -18.54 14.82 -4.17
CA VAL A 71 -17.36 13.92 -4.32
C VAL A 71 -16.48 14.04 -3.08
N MET A 72 -16.11 12.89 -2.48
CA MET A 72 -15.20 12.87 -1.35
C MET A 72 -13.81 13.36 -1.77
N ARG A 73 -13.33 14.42 -1.15
CA ARG A 73 -11.94 14.86 -1.32
C ARG A 73 -11.01 14.02 -0.44
N LEU A 74 -9.83 13.72 -0.93
CA LEU A 74 -8.85 12.92 -0.20
C LEU A 74 -8.53 13.49 1.20
N GLU A 75 -8.41 14.80 1.31
CA GLU A 75 -8.18 15.50 2.59
C GLU A 75 -9.29 15.22 3.63
N ASN A 76 -10.55 15.16 3.18
CA ASN A 76 -11.67 14.86 4.06
C ASN A 76 -11.64 13.39 4.49
N LEU A 77 -11.32 12.49 3.57
CA LEU A 77 -11.17 11.08 3.86
C LEU A 77 -10.06 10.81 4.89
N ILE A 78 -8.90 11.43 4.71
CA ILE A 78 -7.79 11.32 5.67
C ILE A 78 -8.26 11.79 7.04
N ARG A 79 -8.88 12.97 7.13
CA ARG A 79 -9.38 13.51 8.39
C ARG A 79 -10.43 12.63 9.07
N GLU A 80 -11.38 12.07 8.31
CA GLU A 80 -12.40 11.16 8.87
C GLU A 80 -11.76 9.90 9.45
N ILE A 81 -10.74 9.34 8.78
CA ILE A 81 -10.02 8.17 9.25
C ILE A 81 -9.17 8.49 10.48
N ASP A 82 -8.47 9.62 10.48
CA ASP A 82 -7.66 10.06 11.62
C ASP A 82 -8.54 10.25 12.87
N GLU A 83 -9.72 10.87 12.72
CA GLU A 83 -10.67 11.02 13.83
C GLU A 83 -11.24 9.67 14.31
N GLU A 84 -11.51 8.74 13.40
CA GLU A 84 -11.98 7.41 13.77
C GLU A 84 -10.88 6.62 14.51
N MET A 85 -9.63 6.68 14.02
CA MET A 85 -8.50 6.06 14.70
C MET A 85 -8.23 6.71 16.07
N TYR A 86 -8.32 8.04 16.17
CA TYR A 86 -8.17 8.74 17.45
C TYR A 86 -9.20 8.26 18.47
N LYS A 87 -10.47 8.14 18.11
CA LYS A 87 -11.51 7.61 18.99
C LYS A 87 -11.18 6.21 19.46
N LYS A 88 -10.82 5.30 18.54
CA LYS A 88 -10.45 3.92 18.88
C LYS A 88 -9.26 3.83 19.82
N ILE A 89 -8.26 4.72 19.67
CA ILE A 89 -7.10 4.78 20.56
C ILE A 89 -7.50 5.28 21.96
N MET A 90 -8.31 6.32 22.04
CA MET A 90 -8.74 6.91 23.30
C MET A 90 -9.69 6.00 24.09
N ASP A 91 -10.57 5.26 23.40
CA ASP A 91 -11.50 4.32 24.04
C ASP A 91 -10.79 3.17 24.78
N ASN A 92 -9.61 2.81 24.35
CA ASN A 92 -8.90 1.62 24.85
C ASN A 92 -7.67 1.90 25.71
N ARG A 93 -7.21 3.16 25.86
CA ARG A 93 -5.93 3.47 26.55
C ARG A 93 -5.94 4.83 27.24
N THR A 94 -5.22 4.90 28.35
CA THR A 94 -4.82 6.15 29.00
C THR A 94 -3.52 6.64 28.33
N VAL A 95 -3.65 7.36 27.22
CA VAL A 95 -2.52 7.92 26.45
C VAL A 95 -2.69 9.45 26.44
N GLU A 96 -1.59 10.18 26.51
CA GLU A 96 -1.60 11.63 26.33
C GLU A 96 -2.20 12.01 24.96
N GLU A 97 -3.03 13.06 24.95
CA GLU A 97 -3.78 13.46 23.74
C GLU A 97 -2.88 13.71 22.51
N ALA A 98 -1.72 14.33 22.72
CA ALA A 98 -0.78 14.61 21.63
C ALA A 98 -0.22 13.35 21.01
N ASP A 99 0.11 12.35 21.83
CA ASP A 99 0.60 11.04 21.36
C ASP A 99 -0.51 10.23 20.69
N ALA A 100 -1.73 10.31 21.19
CA ALA A 100 -2.89 9.68 20.59
C ALA A 100 -3.19 10.27 19.20
N ARG A 101 -3.12 11.59 19.03
CA ARG A 101 -3.29 12.26 17.74
C ARG A 101 -2.22 11.87 16.73
N LYS A 102 -0.95 11.85 17.15
CA LYS A 102 0.16 11.41 16.30
C LYS A 102 0.00 9.97 15.85
N THR A 103 -0.29 9.07 16.80
CA THR A 103 -0.50 7.65 16.49
C THR A 103 -1.71 7.45 15.57
N ALA A 104 -2.80 8.20 15.78
CA ALA A 104 -3.98 8.14 14.93
C ALA A 104 -3.67 8.52 13.48
N ALA A 105 -2.90 9.58 13.25
CA ALA A 105 -2.49 10.00 11.92
C ALA A 105 -1.59 8.96 11.24
N GLU A 106 -0.62 8.36 11.96
CA GLU A 106 0.26 7.33 11.42
C GLU A 106 -0.52 6.06 11.06
N VAL A 107 -1.40 5.60 11.94
CA VAL A 107 -2.20 4.38 11.72
C VAL A 107 -3.30 4.64 10.68
N GLY A 108 -3.91 5.82 10.69
CA GLY A 108 -4.90 6.24 9.70
C GLY A 108 -4.32 6.27 8.28
N LEU A 109 -3.11 6.83 8.13
CA LEU A 109 -2.41 6.80 6.84
C LEU A 109 -2.10 5.37 6.37
N ALA A 110 -1.68 4.50 7.28
CA ALA A 110 -1.46 3.09 6.96
C ALA A 110 -2.75 2.38 6.55
N ALA A 111 -3.87 2.66 7.22
CA ALA A 111 -5.18 2.12 6.88
C ALA A 111 -5.60 2.50 5.46
N ILE A 112 -5.44 3.76 5.07
CA ILE A 112 -5.77 4.25 3.73
C ILE A 112 -4.85 3.61 2.67
N LYS A 113 -3.53 3.72 2.85
CA LYS A 113 -2.57 3.22 1.86
C LYS A 113 -2.69 1.72 1.64
N TYR A 114 -2.79 0.96 2.72
CA TYR A 114 -2.96 -0.49 2.63
C TYR A 114 -4.33 -0.86 2.04
N GLY A 115 -5.39 -0.22 2.51
CA GLY A 115 -6.75 -0.47 2.05
C GLY A 115 -6.92 -0.22 0.54
N ASP A 116 -6.29 0.83 0.00
CA ASP A 116 -6.28 1.10 -1.43
C ASP A 116 -5.37 0.13 -2.19
N LEU A 117 -4.11 0.02 -1.80
CA LEU A 117 -3.09 -0.74 -2.52
C LEU A 117 -3.27 -2.27 -2.46
N SER A 118 -4.01 -2.79 -1.48
CA SER A 118 -4.35 -4.23 -1.40
C SER A 118 -5.35 -4.68 -2.46
N ASN A 119 -6.03 -3.74 -3.12
CA ASN A 119 -6.90 -4.05 -4.24
C ASN A 119 -6.12 -4.06 -5.56
N GLN A 120 -6.50 -4.96 -6.47
CA GLN A 120 -5.97 -4.92 -7.83
C GLN A 120 -6.35 -3.60 -8.48
N ALA A 121 -5.36 -2.84 -8.99
CA ALA A 121 -5.56 -1.48 -9.47
C ALA A 121 -6.75 -1.34 -10.45
N SER A 122 -6.89 -2.23 -11.42
CA SER A 122 -7.95 -2.18 -12.45
C SER A 122 -9.36 -2.53 -11.96
N LYS A 123 -9.51 -3.04 -10.73
CA LYS A 123 -10.81 -3.42 -10.17
C LYS A 123 -11.42 -2.29 -9.38
N ASP A 124 -12.76 -2.18 -9.46
CA ASP A 124 -13.53 -1.35 -8.56
C ASP A 124 -13.57 -2.03 -7.18
N TYR A 125 -13.53 -1.26 -6.10
CA TYR A 125 -13.62 -1.79 -4.75
C TYR A 125 -14.51 -0.94 -3.86
N VAL A 126 -14.99 -1.54 -2.76
CA VAL A 126 -15.79 -0.85 -1.76
C VAL A 126 -14.89 -0.34 -0.64
N PHE A 127 -14.92 0.97 -0.41
CA PHE A 127 -14.24 1.60 0.71
C PHE A 127 -15.14 1.55 1.95
N ASP A 128 -14.66 0.89 2.98
CA ASP A 128 -15.33 0.75 4.28
C ASP A 128 -14.37 1.20 5.39
N ILE A 129 -14.65 2.34 6.01
CA ILE A 129 -13.82 2.92 7.07
C ILE A 129 -13.67 1.94 8.24
N ASP A 130 -14.75 1.29 8.68
CA ASP A 130 -14.73 0.36 9.81
C ASP A 130 -13.80 -0.82 9.54
N ARG A 131 -13.87 -1.37 8.31
CA ARG A 131 -13.00 -2.46 7.88
C ARG A 131 -11.55 -2.02 7.80
N PHE A 132 -11.26 -0.88 7.17
CA PHE A 132 -9.88 -0.42 6.93
C PHE A 132 -9.17 0.03 8.21
N THR A 133 -9.92 0.50 9.20
CA THR A 133 -9.41 0.90 10.51
C THR A 133 -9.42 -0.22 11.55
N SER A 134 -9.76 -1.46 11.16
CA SER A 134 -9.70 -2.63 12.04
C SER A 134 -8.25 -3.04 12.32
N PHE A 135 -7.98 -3.46 13.55
CA PHE A 135 -6.71 -4.08 13.95
C PHE A 135 -6.69 -5.60 13.71
N GLU A 136 -7.71 -6.13 13.07
CA GLU A 136 -7.84 -7.55 12.74
C GLU A 136 -8.07 -7.72 11.22
N GLY A 137 -7.59 -8.84 10.69
CA GLY A 137 -7.72 -9.18 9.27
C GLY A 137 -6.71 -8.47 8.38
N ASP A 138 -7.00 -8.45 7.08
CA ASP A 138 -6.13 -7.91 6.03
C ASP A 138 -6.23 -6.37 5.98
N THR A 139 -5.53 -5.70 6.90
CA THR A 139 -5.59 -4.24 7.11
C THR A 139 -4.23 -3.63 7.43
N GLY A 140 -4.07 -2.33 7.13
CA GLY A 140 -2.87 -1.57 7.48
C GLY A 140 -2.57 -1.54 8.99
N PRO A 141 -3.57 -1.26 9.86
CA PRO A 141 -3.39 -1.31 11.30
C PRO A 141 -2.93 -2.69 11.83
N TYR A 142 -3.41 -3.79 11.26
CA TYR A 142 -2.94 -5.14 11.60
C TYR A 142 -1.45 -5.35 11.27
N ILE A 143 -1.01 -4.89 10.12
CA ILE A 143 0.41 -4.96 9.72
C ILE A 143 1.27 -4.13 10.69
N LEU A 144 0.86 -2.90 11.02
CA LEU A 144 1.57 -2.06 12.01
C LEU A 144 1.61 -2.72 13.39
N TYR A 145 0.52 -3.32 13.83
CA TYR A 145 0.48 -4.07 15.09
C TYR A 145 1.49 -5.23 15.10
N THR A 146 1.58 -5.98 14.00
CA THR A 146 2.58 -7.06 13.86
C THR A 146 4.00 -6.51 13.93
N ILE A 147 4.29 -5.38 13.27
CA ILE A 147 5.60 -4.71 13.35
C ILE A 147 5.94 -4.31 14.79
N VAL A 148 4.98 -3.76 15.54
CA VAL A 148 5.18 -3.39 16.95
C VAL A 148 5.48 -4.63 17.81
N ARG A 149 4.79 -5.76 17.58
CA ARG A 149 5.11 -7.03 18.24
C ARG A 149 6.53 -7.50 17.97
N ILE A 150 6.96 -7.50 16.70
CA ILE A 150 8.32 -7.87 16.29
C ILE A 150 9.34 -6.98 17.00
N LYS A 151 9.15 -5.66 16.96
CA LYS A 151 10.05 -4.70 17.63
C LYS A 151 10.11 -4.94 19.14
N SER A 152 8.98 -5.23 19.78
CA SER A 152 8.92 -5.54 21.22
C SER A 152 9.74 -6.79 21.57
N ILE A 153 9.64 -7.86 20.77
CA ILE A 153 10.41 -9.08 20.96
C ILE A 153 11.92 -8.81 20.82
N LEU A 154 12.31 -8.09 19.76
CA LEU A 154 13.70 -7.74 19.50
C LEU A 154 14.30 -6.84 20.59
N ASN A 155 13.51 -5.90 21.13
CA ASN A 155 13.95 -5.03 22.22
C ASN A 155 14.14 -5.84 23.51
N LYS A 156 13.20 -6.73 23.86
CA LYS A 156 13.36 -7.62 25.01
C LYS A 156 14.62 -8.50 24.91
N TYR A 157 14.90 -9.01 23.70
CA TYR A 157 16.13 -9.79 23.46
C TYR A 157 17.39 -8.96 23.71
N LYS A 158 17.43 -7.69 23.25
CA LYS A 158 18.54 -6.77 23.53
C LYS A 158 18.68 -6.44 25.01
N GLU A 159 17.58 -6.17 25.71
CA GLU A 159 17.56 -5.90 27.16
C GLU A 159 18.11 -7.07 27.97
N GLN A 160 17.96 -8.30 27.49
CA GLN A 160 18.52 -9.52 28.08
C GLN A 160 19.99 -9.76 27.68
N GLY A 161 20.64 -8.81 27.01
CA GLY A 161 22.05 -8.92 26.59
C GLY A 161 22.25 -9.61 25.25
N GLY A 162 21.18 -9.83 24.49
CA GLY A 162 21.27 -10.40 23.13
C GLY A 162 21.86 -9.44 22.12
N ASP A 163 22.72 -9.95 21.23
CA ASP A 163 23.34 -9.19 20.15
C ASP A 163 22.69 -9.55 18.80
N LEU A 164 21.93 -8.62 18.23
CA LEU A 164 21.28 -8.80 16.94
C LEU A 164 22.24 -8.76 15.75
N THR A 165 23.48 -8.30 15.93
CA THR A 165 24.49 -8.26 14.87
C THR A 165 25.21 -9.61 14.69
N ALA A 166 25.20 -10.44 15.73
CA ALA A 166 25.81 -11.77 15.76
C ALA A 166 24.84 -12.92 15.45
N VAL A 167 23.57 -12.61 15.13
CA VAL A 167 22.54 -13.62 14.86
C VAL A 167 22.83 -14.35 13.55
N LYS A 168 22.75 -15.69 13.60
CA LYS A 168 22.82 -16.55 12.42
C LYS A 168 21.51 -17.31 12.27
N LEU A 169 21.07 -17.46 11.02
CA LEU A 169 19.95 -18.34 10.72
C LEU A 169 20.26 -19.76 11.16
N GLN A 170 19.38 -20.34 11.92
CA GLN A 170 19.43 -21.73 12.36
C GLN A 170 18.45 -22.56 11.53
N GLN A 171 18.60 -23.88 11.59
CA GLN A 171 17.62 -24.77 11.03
C GLN A 171 16.29 -24.60 11.81
N PRO A 172 15.14 -24.47 11.13
CA PRO A 172 13.85 -24.35 11.82
C PRO A 172 13.59 -25.50 12.78
N GLY A 173 13.22 -25.20 14.02
CA GLY A 173 12.95 -26.17 15.07
C GLY A 173 11.53 -26.75 15.03
N ASN A 174 10.60 -26.08 14.32
CA ASN A 174 9.18 -26.46 14.23
C ASN A 174 8.57 -26.04 12.87
N ALA A 175 7.32 -26.41 12.66
CA ALA A 175 6.59 -26.15 11.41
C ALA A 175 6.36 -24.65 11.16
N SER A 176 6.00 -23.87 12.19
CA SER A 176 5.76 -22.44 12.08
C SER A 176 7.02 -21.66 11.73
N GLU A 177 8.17 -21.99 12.34
CA GLU A 177 9.46 -21.40 11.97
C GLU A 177 9.85 -21.72 10.53
N LYS A 178 9.56 -22.95 10.08
CA LYS A 178 9.80 -23.35 8.69
C LYS A 178 8.92 -22.56 7.73
N GLU A 179 7.66 -22.40 8.02
CA GLU A 179 6.71 -21.61 7.23
C GLU A 179 7.16 -20.16 7.11
N LEU A 180 7.49 -19.50 8.23
CA LEU A 180 8.02 -18.15 8.25
C LEU A 180 9.32 -18.01 7.41
N ALA A 181 10.23 -18.97 7.53
CA ALA A 181 11.47 -18.96 6.75
C ALA A 181 11.20 -19.10 5.23
N MET A 182 10.22 -19.93 4.85
CA MET A 182 9.82 -20.10 3.46
C MET A 182 9.17 -18.84 2.90
N GLU A 183 8.30 -18.17 3.66
CA GLU A 183 7.72 -16.88 3.27
C GLU A 183 8.81 -15.82 3.06
N LEU A 184 9.74 -15.69 3.99
CA LEU A 184 10.88 -14.77 3.85
C LEU A 184 11.72 -15.04 2.60
N ALA A 185 11.91 -16.31 2.23
CA ALA A 185 12.71 -16.68 1.05
C ALA A 185 12.03 -16.27 -0.28
N GLN A 186 10.72 -16.06 -0.30
CA GLN A 186 9.98 -15.66 -1.50
C GLN A 186 10.06 -14.16 -1.81
N PHE A 187 10.61 -13.34 -0.88
CA PHE A 187 10.61 -11.88 -0.99
C PHE A 187 11.12 -11.37 -2.35
N ASN A 188 12.30 -11.82 -2.80
CA ASN A 188 12.90 -11.33 -4.03
C ASN A 188 12.05 -11.66 -5.28
N THR A 189 11.48 -12.86 -5.33
CA THR A 189 10.62 -13.28 -6.44
C THR A 189 9.32 -12.48 -6.44
N MET A 190 8.72 -12.29 -5.27
CA MET A 190 7.50 -11.52 -5.11
C MET A 190 7.69 -10.07 -5.54
N ILE A 191 8.74 -9.39 -5.04
CA ILE A 191 8.96 -7.97 -5.35
C ILE A 191 9.29 -7.75 -6.84
N ALA A 192 10.06 -8.66 -7.46
CA ALA A 192 10.32 -8.62 -8.90
C ALA A 192 9.01 -8.73 -9.70
N THR A 193 8.19 -9.74 -9.39
CA THR A 193 6.89 -9.93 -10.06
C THR A 193 5.96 -8.73 -9.84
N ALA A 194 5.87 -8.21 -8.63
CA ALA A 194 5.04 -7.04 -8.33
C ALA A 194 5.50 -5.79 -9.10
N GLY A 195 6.82 -5.61 -9.27
CA GLY A 195 7.40 -4.52 -10.04
C GLY A 195 7.12 -4.65 -11.55
N GLU A 196 7.35 -5.83 -12.12
CA GLU A 196 7.11 -6.10 -13.54
C GLU A 196 5.63 -5.92 -13.93
N GLU A 197 4.72 -6.36 -13.07
CA GLU A 197 3.28 -6.28 -13.30
C GLU A 197 2.66 -4.95 -12.83
N LEU A 198 3.42 -4.04 -12.21
CA LEU A 198 2.91 -2.82 -11.56
C LEU A 198 1.77 -3.14 -10.57
N ALA A 199 1.97 -4.17 -9.76
CA ALA A 199 0.94 -4.81 -8.95
C ALA A 199 1.20 -4.68 -7.43
N PRO A 200 1.01 -3.49 -6.81
CA PRO A 200 1.25 -3.29 -5.38
C PRO A 200 0.40 -4.21 -4.50
N HIS A 201 -0.76 -4.67 -4.96
CA HIS A 201 -1.60 -5.62 -4.23
C HIS A 201 -0.90 -6.96 -3.95
N LYS A 202 0.07 -7.37 -4.79
CA LYS A 202 0.88 -8.57 -4.54
C LYS A 202 1.83 -8.37 -3.35
N VAL A 203 2.36 -7.14 -3.18
CA VAL A 203 3.16 -6.79 -2.00
C VAL A 203 2.28 -6.80 -0.76
N CYS A 204 1.07 -6.23 -0.82
CA CYS A 204 0.13 -6.25 0.30
C CYS A 204 -0.23 -7.69 0.71
N ALA A 205 -0.58 -8.56 -0.24
CA ALA A 205 -0.86 -9.96 0.04
C ALA A 205 0.33 -10.66 0.71
N TYR A 206 1.53 -10.47 0.18
CA TYR A 206 2.74 -11.05 0.74
C TYR A 206 3.03 -10.61 2.18
N ILE A 207 2.94 -9.30 2.49
CA ILE A 207 3.19 -8.83 3.85
C ILE A 207 2.11 -9.28 4.83
N TYR A 208 0.88 -9.50 4.36
CA TYR A 208 -0.18 -10.08 5.16
C TYR A 208 0.08 -11.57 5.49
N ASP A 209 0.46 -12.37 4.48
CA ASP A 209 0.82 -13.77 4.67
C ASP A 209 2.03 -13.92 5.60
N LEU A 210 3.05 -13.07 5.41
CA LEU A 210 4.23 -13.02 6.28
C LEU A 210 3.86 -12.63 7.73
N ALA A 211 2.94 -11.66 7.92
CA ALA A 211 2.46 -11.26 9.23
C ALA A 211 1.70 -12.41 9.92
N ASN A 212 0.89 -13.16 9.16
CA ASN A 212 0.18 -14.32 9.69
C ASN A 212 1.16 -15.44 10.07
N ALA A 213 2.12 -15.77 9.21
CA ALA A 213 3.14 -16.78 9.51
C ALA A 213 3.96 -16.43 10.78
N PHE A 214 4.20 -15.13 11.01
CA PHE A 214 4.87 -14.66 12.24
C PHE A 214 3.97 -14.74 13.48
N ASN A 215 2.66 -14.52 13.35
CA ASN A 215 1.73 -14.46 14.46
C ASN A 215 1.24 -15.86 14.93
N HIS A 216 1.46 -16.90 14.14
CA HIS A 216 1.20 -18.31 14.46
C HIS A 216 2.37 -18.94 15.21
#